data_0fc49700e538972ee29faa5db540f1d9
#
_entry.id   0fc49700e538972ee29faa5db540f1d9
#
_cell.length_a   1.000
_cell.length_b   1.000
_cell.length_c   1.000
_cell.angle_alpha   90.00
_cell.angle_beta   90.00
_cell.angle_gamma   90.00
#
_symmetry.space_group_name_H-M   'P 1'
#
loop_
_entity.id
_entity.type
_entity.pdbx_description
1 polymer ?
#
loop_
_entity_poly.entity_id
_entity_poly.type
_entity_poly.pdbx_seq_one_letter_code
_entity_poly.pdbx_strand_id
1 'polypeptide(L)'
;MNRKALSILHRLNGDKVLIRGNHDIFKDTDYREHFRELRAYHVMNGMILSHIPVHEASLGRFGVNIHGHLHSNRVRKARGVDARTGAVLYSDEPDVRYHCVCVEQTPDFAPILFEDVIRNIEAEGGEVGFRNGNGPTVD
;
A
#
# COMPACT_ATOMS: atom_id res chain seq x y z
N MET A 1 -7.04 -2.49 15.78
CA MET A 1 -6.41 -3.72 16.37
C MET A 1 -6.72 -3.75 17.86
N ASN A 2 -6.91 -4.91 18.50
CA ASN A 2 -7.06 -5.04 19.96
C ASN A 2 -5.80 -5.70 20.58
N ARG A 3 -5.62 -5.59 21.93
CA ARG A 3 -4.44 -6.15 22.60
C ARG A 3 -4.28 -7.67 22.40
N LYS A 4 -5.38 -8.41 22.27
CA LYS A 4 -5.35 -9.85 21.98
C LYS A 4 -4.76 -10.13 20.59
N ALA A 5 -5.01 -9.26 19.60
CA ALA A 5 -4.41 -9.39 18.28
C ALA A 5 -2.89 -9.14 18.30
N LEU A 6 -2.40 -8.19 19.12
CA LEU A 6 -0.96 -7.99 19.29
C LEU A 6 -0.27 -9.25 19.85
N SER A 7 -0.89 -9.92 20.82
CA SER A 7 -0.30 -11.12 21.43
C SER A 7 -0.17 -12.31 20.46
N ILE A 8 -0.87 -12.29 19.32
CA ILE A 8 -0.76 -13.34 18.30
C ILE A 8 0.48 -13.13 17.40
N LEU A 9 0.99 -11.91 17.33
CA LEU A 9 2.10 -11.57 16.41
C LEU A 9 3.40 -12.35 16.70
N HIS A 10 3.61 -12.79 17.95
CA HIS A 10 4.76 -13.64 18.30
C HIS A 10 4.72 -15.02 17.60
N ARG A 11 3.55 -15.47 17.15
CA ARG A 11 3.38 -16.73 16.41
C ARG A 11 3.77 -16.63 14.94
N LEU A 12 3.92 -15.41 14.43
CA LEU A 12 4.36 -15.15 13.06
C LEU A 12 5.90 -15.15 13.03
N ASN A 13 6.47 -15.97 12.16
CA ASN A 13 7.91 -16.02 11.96
C ASN A 13 8.45 -14.79 11.23
N GLY A 14 9.76 -14.56 11.36
CA GLY A 14 10.48 -13.52 10.65
C GLY A 14 10.40 -12.12 11.28
N ASP A 15 11.22 -11.23 10.76
CA ASP A 15 11.24 -9.83 11.11
C ASP A 15 10.00 -9.11 10.57
N LYS A 16 9.38 -8.33 11.43
CA LYS A 16 8.12 -7.66 11.10
C LYS A 16 8.32 -6.15 11.03
N VAL A 17 7.83 -5.54 9.97
CA VAL A 17 7.74 -4.09 9.79
C VAL A 17 6.26 -3.70 9.73
N LEU A 18 5.85 -2.75 10.57
CA LEU A 18 4.49 -2.24 10.56
C LEU A 18 4.43 -0.90 9.82
N ILE A 19 3.62 -0.83 8.78
CA ILE A 19 3.15 0.45 8.23
C ILE A 19 1.85 0.77 8.96
N ARG A 20 1.87 1.78 9.82
CA ARG A 20 0.74 2.11 10.69
C ARG A 20 -0.48 2.56 9.90
N GLY A 21 -1.62 2.01 10.32
CA GLY A 21 -2.94 2.36 9.81
C GLY A 21 -3.81 3.09 10.84
N ASN A 22 -4.96 3.56 10.41
CA ASN A 22 -5.91 4.31 11.23
C ASN A 22 -6.53 3.49 12.38
N HIS A 23 -6.47 2.17 12.31
CA HIS A 23 -6.91 1.26 13.39
C HIS A 23 -5.77 0.80 14.31
N ASP A 24 -4.54 1.27 14.10
CA ASP A 24 -3.38 0.98 14.94
C ASP A 24 -3.25 2.05 16.03
N ILE A 25 -4.10 1.94 17.06
CA ILE A 25 -4.38 2.97 18.06
C ILE A 25 -3.51 2.88 19.32
N PHE A 26 -2.66 1.86 19.44
CA PHE A 26 -1.79 1.71 20.61
C PHE A 26 -0.58 2.63 20.53
N LYS A 27 0.13 2.76 21.66
CA LYS A 27 1.39 3.50 21.70
C LYS A 27 2.47 2.78 20.91
N ASP A 28 3.44 3.52 20.40
CA ASP A 28 4.58 2.94 19.67
C ASP A 28 5.36 1.92 20.51
N THR A 29 5.43 2.13 21.84
CA THR A 29 6.04 1.19 22.79
C THR A 29 5.37 -0.18 22.76
N ASP A 30 4.03 -0.25 22.63
CA ASP A 30 3.29 -1.51 22.59
C ASP A 30 3.59 -2.29 21.27
N TYR A 31 3.82 -1.57 20.16
CA TYR A 31 4.16 -2.20 18.88
C TYR A 31 5.61 -2.63 18.78
N ARG A 32 6.55 -1.91 19.41
CA ARG A 32 8.00 -2.21 19.37
C ARG A 32 8.37 -3.56 19.97
N GLU A 33 7.52 -4.13 20.79
CA GLU A 33 7.72 -5.51 21.30
C GLU A 33 7.48 -6.58 20.23
N HIS A 34 6.77 -6.24 19.13
CA HIS A 34 6.34 -7.17 18.11
C HIS A 34 6.90 -6.87 16.70
N PHE A 35 7.32 -5.63 16.46
CA PHE A 35 7.81 -5.16 15.19
C PHE A 35 9.21 -4.60 15.30
N ARG A 36 10.09 -5.00 14.39
CA ARG A 36 11.44 -4.43 14.28
C ARG A 36 11.37 -2.93 13.96
N GLU A 37 10.43 -2.53 13.12
CA GLU A 37 10.28 -1.16 12.66
C GLU A 37 8.81 -0.75 12.60
N LEU A 38 8.57 0.54 12.90
CA LEU A 38 7.29 1.20 12.72
C LEU A 38 7.48 2.30 11.69
N ARG A 39 6.66 2.33 10.65
CA ARG A 39 6.76 3.27 9.53
C ARG A 39 5.42 3.91 9.21
N ALA A 40 5.44 5.17 8.76
CA ALA A 40 4.28 5.83 8.17
C ALA A 40 4.05 5.33 6.73
N TYR A 41 5.14 5.12 5.99
CA TYR A 41 5.19 4.51 4.67
C TYR A 41 6.54 3.82 4.49
N HIS A 42 6.65 3.01 3.44
CA HIS A 42 7.91 2.35 3.06
C HIS A 42 8.13 2.46 1.57
N VAL A 43 9.39 2.68 1.16
CA VAL A 43 9.76 2.65 -0.26
C VAL A 43 10.58 1.41 -0.51
N MET A 44 10.18 0.61 -1.48
CA MET A 44 10.85 -0.63 -1.87
C MET A 44 10.71 -0.86 -3.37
N ASN A 45 11.81 -1.16 -4.04
CA ASN A 45 11.84 -1.46 -5.48
C ASN A 45 11.14 -0.41 -6.36
N GLY A 46 11.26 0.88 -6.02
CA GLY A 46 10.62 1.96 -6.77
C GLY A 46 9.11 2.07 -6.58
N MET A 47 8.56 1.37 -5.62
CA MET A 47 7.15 1.47 -5.21
C MET A 47 7.05 2.12 -3.84
N ILE A 48 5.91 2.76 -3.56
CA ILE A 48 5.59 3.29 -2.24
C ILE A 48 4.52 2.41 -1.58
N LEU A 49 4.82 1.91 -0.38
CA LEU A 49 3.92 1.13 0.45
C LEU A 49 3.35 2.04 1.54
N SER A 50 2.03 2.10 1.68
CA SER A 50 1.34 2.95 2.65
C SER A 50 0.05 2.30 3.13
N HIS A 51 -0.49 2.75 4.28
CA HIS A 51 -1.79 2.25 4.71
C HIS A 51 -2.93 2.77 3.83
N ILE A 52 -2.94 4.08 3.57
CA ILE A 52 -3.94 4.71 2.68
C ILE A 52 -3.34 4.95 1.29
N PRO A 53 -4.14 4.99 0.23
CA PRO A 53 -3.67 5.44 -1.08
C PRO A 53 -3.06 6.83 -0.98
N VAL A 54 -1.86 7.02 -1.53
CA VAL A 54 -1.25 8.35 -1.60
C VAL A 54 -1.87 9.17 -2.71
N HIS A 55 -1.82 10.50 -2.60
CA HIS A 55 -2.28 11.38 -3.65
C HIS A 55 -1.47 11.15 -4.94
N GLU A 56 -2.13 11.20 -6.11
CA GLU A 56 -1.50 10.89 -7.40
C GLU A 56 -0.28 11.77 -7.72
N ALA A 57 -0.26 13.02 -7.28
CA ALA A 57 0.90 13.89 -7.43
C ALA A 57 2.17 13.35 -6.72
N SER A 58 2.00 12.49 -5.71
CA SER A 58 3.11 11.82 -5.01
C SER A 58 3.70 10.65 -5.81
N LEU A 59 3.00 10.16 -6.84
CA LEU A 59 3.45 9.05 -7.68
C LEU A 59 4.37 9.46 -8.83
N GLY A 60 4.77 10.73 -8.92
CA GLY A 60 5.66 11.20 -10.00
C GLY A 60 7.02 10.48 -10.04
N ARG A 61 7.45 9.91 -8.93
CA ARG A 61 8.70 9.18 -8.76
C ARG A 61 8.51 7.66 -8.74
N PHE A 62 7.39 7.19 -8.23
CA PHE A 62 7.13 5.78 -7.99
C PHE A 62 6.31 5.18 -9.12
N GLY A 63 6.55 3.90 -9.43
CA GLY A 63 5.73 3.17 -10.40
C GLY A 63 4.33 2.92 -9.88
N VAL A 64 4.23 2.39 -8.66
CA VAL A 64 2.96 1.98 -8.03
C VAL A 64 2.94 2.35 -6.55
N ASN A 65 1.75 2.62 -6.04
CA ASN A 65 1.44 2.61 -4.62
C ASN A 65 0.79 1.29 -4.24
N ILE A 66 1.46 0.52 -3.38
CA ILE A 66 0.88 -0.65 -2.72
C ILE A 66 0.24 -0.16 -1.43
N HIS A 67 -1.05 -0.44 -1.20
CA HIS A 67 -1.78 0.12 -0.08
C HIS A 67 -2.82 -0.85 0.51
N GLY A 68 -3.30 -0.51 1.70
CA GLY A 68 -4.42 -1.15 2.37
C GLY A 68 -5.67 -0.28 2.38
N HIS A 69 -6.37 -0.26 3.51
CA HIS A 69 -7.45 0.65 3.91
C HIS A 69 -8.76 0.53 3.13
N LEU A 70 -8.74 0.31 1.83
CA LEU A 70 -9.95 0.36 0.98
C LEU A 70 -10.77 -0.94 1.01
N HIS A 71 -10.31 -1.97 1.74
CA HIS A 71 -10.96 -3.28 1.80
C HIS A 71 -11.17 -3.88 0.39
N SER A 72 -12.39 -4.16 0.01
CA SER A 72 -12.74 -4.65 -1.33
C SER A 72 -12.79 -3.58 -2.42
N ASN A 73 -12.64 -2.28 -2.06
CA ASN A 73 -12.66 -1.21 -3.04
C ASN A 73 -11.27 -0.98 -3.66
N ARG A 74 -11.26 -0.33 -4.84
CA ARG A 74 -10.05 0.05 -5.58
C ARG A 74 -10.05 1.55 -5.88
N VAL A 75 -8.87 2.14 -5.99
CA VAL A 75 -8.73 3.49 -6.53
C VAL A 75 -9.14 3.47 -8.00
N ARG A 76 -10.01 4.42 -8.39
CA ARG A 76 -10.52 4.54 -9.75
C ARG A 76 -9.72 5.55 -10.53
N LYS A 77 -9.56 5.29 -11.82
CA LYS A 77 -8.88 6.19 -12.74
C LYS A 77 -9.67 7.49 -12.93
N ALA A 78 -9.02 8.64 -12.74
CA ALA A 78 -9.62 9.92 -13.05
C ALA A 78 -9.79 10.06 -14.57
N ARG A 79 -10.96 10.53 -15.03
CA ARG A 79 -11.29 10.74 -16.44
C ARG A 79 -11.46 12.20 -16.85
N GLY A 80 -11.41 13.10 -15.88
CA GLY A 80 -11.56 14.54 -16.12
C GLY A 80 -12.08 15.30 -14.92
N VAL A 81 -12.48 16.53 -15.17
CA VAL A 81 -13.07 17.44 -14.16
C VAL A 81 -14.38 17.97 -14.69
N ASP A 82 -15.41 17.98 -13.85
CA ASP A 82 -16.67 18.62 -14.16
C ASP A 82 -16.46 20.12 -14.28
N ALA A 83 -16.73 20.67 -15.46
CA ALA A 83 -16.45 22.09 -15.76
C ALA A 83 -17.29 23.08 -14.92
N ARG A 84 -18.43 22.63 -14.38
CA ARG A 84 -19.33 23.48 -13.60
C ARG A 84 -19.00 23.47 -12.12
N THR A 85 -18.59 22.32 -11.59
CA THR A 85 -18.39 22.12 -10.13
C THR A 85 -16.92 22.05 -9.73
N GLY A 86 -16.01 21.81 -10.68
CA GLY A 86 -14.61 21.53 -10.40
C GLY A 86 -14.37 20.13 -9.80
N ALA A 87 -15.39 19.30 -9.68
CA ALA A 87 -15.26 17.96 -9.11
C ALA A 87 -14.53 17.01 -10.04
N VAL A 88 -13.65 16.19 -9.51
CA VAL A 88 -12.98 15.14 -10.28
C VAL A 88 -13.98 14.04 -10.62
N LEU A 89 -14.06 13.70 -11.89
CA LEU A 89 -14.87 12.61 -12.42
C LEU A 89 -13.99 11.34 -12.52
N TYR A 90 -14.52 10.22 -12.05
CA TYR A 90 -13.83 8.94 -12.08
C TYR A 90 -14.50 7.99 -13.09
N SER A 91 -13.70 7.13 -13.72
CA SER A 91 -14.18 6.00 -14.53
C SER A 91 -14.51 4.81 -13.61
N ASP A 92 -15.10 3.77 -14.18
CA ASP A 92 -15.28 2.49 -13.46
C ASP A 92 -14.01 1.63 -13.51
N GLU A 93 -13.01 2.02 -14.30
CA GLU A 93 -11.74 1.32 -14.40
C GLU A 93 -10.85 1.58 -13.18
N PRO A 94 -10.21 0.54 -12.62
CA PRO A 94 -9.17 0.71 -11.61
C PRO A 94 -7.98 1.51 -12.16
N ASP A 95 -7.38 2.32 -11.31
CA ASP A 95 -6.11 2.97 -11.64
C ASP A 95 -4.96 2.00 -11.33
N VAL A 96 -4.30 1.51 -12.36
CA VAL A 96 -3.22 0.52 -12.28
C VAL A 96 -1.98 1.00 -11.49
N ARG A 97 -1.90 2.29 -11.20
CA ARG A 97 -0.87 2.85 -10.33
C ARG A 97 -1.09 2.56 -8.84
N TYR A 98 -2.24 1.96 -8.48
CA TYR A 98 -2.62 1.63 -7.11
C TYR A 98 -2.97 0.16 -7.00
N HIS A 99 -2.24 -0.56 -6.14
CA HIS A 99 -2.49 -1.97 -5.88
C HIS A 99 -2.89 -2.18 -4.42
N CYS A 100 -4.12 -2.64 -4.19
CA CYS A 100 -4.66 -2.88 -2.86
C CYS A 100 -4.33 -4.30 -2.39
N VAL A 101 -3.67 -4.40 -1.21
CA VAL A 101 -3.31 -5.68 -0.57
C VAL A 101 -4.13 -5.93 0.70
N CYS A 102 -5.33 -5.37 0.81
CA CYS A 102 -6.25 -5.73 1.88
C CYS A 102 -6.59 -7.23 1.81
N VAL A 103 -6.77 -7.85 2.95
CA VAL A 103 -7.05 -9.29 3.05
C VAL A 103 -8.28 -9.72 2.26
N GLU A 104 -9.25 -8.83 2.06
CA GLU A 104 -10.43 -9.05 1.23
C GLU A 104 -10.10 -9.18 -0.26
N GLN A 105 -8.91 -8.78 -0.68
CA GLN A 105 -8.43 -8.88 -2.06
C GLN A 105 -7.33 -9.93 -2.24
N THR A 106 -6.97 -10.63 -1.16
CA THR A 106 -6.01 -11.73 -1.22
C THR A 106 -6.72 -13.09 -1.17
N PRO A 107 -6.15 -14.15 -1.79
CA PRO A 107 -6.73 -15.49 -1.70
C PRO A 107 -6.84 -15.94 -0.23
N ASP A 108 -7.99 -16.49 0.12
CA ASP A 108 -8.26 -17.10 1.43
C ASP A 108 -7.99 -16.18 2.64
N PHE A 109 -8.03 -14.86 2.47
CA PHE A 109 -7.69 -13.88 3.49
C PHE A 109 -6.29 -14.10 4.11
N ALA A 110 -5.38 -14.69 3.35
CA ALA A 110 -4.04 -15.03 3.78
C ALA A 110 -3.01 -13.95 3.39
N PRO A 111 -1.86 -13.89 4.10
CA PRO A 111 -0.72 -13.09 3.66
C PRO A 111 -0.29 -13.50 2.24
N ILE A 112 0.07 -12.54 1.42
CA ILE A 112 0.55 -12.74 0.06
C ILE A 112 2.07 -12.55 -0.01
N LEU A 113 2.76 -13.36 -0.78
CA LEU A 113 4.19 -13.19 -1.05
C LEU A 113 4.42 -11.92 -1.87
N PHE A 114 5.52 -11.23 -1.60
CA PHE A 114 5.85 -9.99 -2.30
C PHE A 114 6.04 -10.20 -3.81
N GLU A 115 6.62 -11.32 -4.21
CA GLU A 115 6.78 -11.73 -5.60
C GLU A 115 5.44 -11.92 -6.31
N ASP A 116 4.42 -12.40 -5.59
CA ASP A 116 3.06 -12.52 -6.13
C ASP A 116 2.41 -11.14 -6.29
N VAL A 117 2.64 -10.23 -5.34
CA VAL A 117 2.20 -8.83 -5.47
C VAL A 117 2.79 -8.20 -6.73
N ILE A 118 4.09 -8.37 -6.98
CA ILE A 118 4.77 -7.88 -8.19
C ILE A 118 4.11 -8.44 -9.45
N ARG A 119 3.92 -9.76 -9.52
CA ARG A 119 3.27 -10.41 -10.67
C ARG A 119 1.85 -9.90 -10.93
N ASN A 120 1.08 -9.67 -9.87
CA ASN A 120 -0.27 -9.14 -9.98
C ASN A 120 -0.27 -7.70 -10.52
N ILE A 121 0.64 -6.85 -10.01
CA ILE A 121 0.81 -5.46 -10.50
C ILE A 121 1.11 -5.45 -12.00
N GLU A 122 2.08 -6.26 -12.45
CA GLU A 122 2.48 -6.34 -13.85
C GLU A 122 1.35 -6.89 -14.73
N ALA A 123 0.61 -7.90 -14.25
CA ALA A 123 -0.53 -8.47 -14.96
C ALA A 123 -1.70 -7.46 -15.11
N GLU A 124 -1.86 -6.54 -14.17
CA GLU A 124 -2.84 -5.45 -14.23
C GLU A 124 -2.35 -4.24 -15.07
N GLY A 125 -1.10 -4.27 -15.57
CA GLY A 125 -0.50 -3.21 -16.38
C GLY A 125 0.18 -2.10 -15.57
N GLY A 126 0.43 -2.33 -14.27
CA GLY A 126 1.23 -1.44 -13.44
C GLY A 126 2.73 -1.57 -13.74
N GLU A 127 3.48 -0.52 -13.49
CA GLU A 127 4.93 -0.46 -13.70
C GLU A 127 5.67 -0.60 -12.37
N VAL A 128 6.44 -1.66 -12.22
CA VAL A 128 7.30 -1.88 -11.06
C VAL A 128 8.62 -1.14 -11.26
N GLY A 129 9.05 -0.37 -10.26
CA GLY A 129 10.32 0.35 -10.32
C GLY A 129 10.16 1.87 -10.19
N PHE A 130 11.30 2.57 -10.22
CA PHE A 130 11.28 4.03 -10.21
C PHE A 130 11.00 4.57 -11.61
N ARG A 131 10.07 5.50 -11.72
CA ARG A 131 9.83 6.25 -12.95
C ARG A 131 11.06 7.11 -13.26
N ASN A 132 11.39 7.20 -14.54
CA ASN A 132 12.47 8.05 -15.06
C ASN A 132 13.88 7.75 -14.52
N GLY A 133 14.14 6.54 -14.02
CA GLY A 133 15.45 6.17 -13.51
C GLY A 133 15.91 6.92 -12.25
N ASN A 134 15.05 7.75 -11.65
CA ASN A 134 15.34 8.57 -10.48
C ASN A 134 15.21 7.81 -9.15
N GLY A 135 15.77 6.59 -9.07
CA GLY A 135 15.99 5.91 -7.80
C GLY A 135 16.98 6.69 -6.93
N PRO A 136 16.98 6.49 -5.58
CA PRO A 136 18.06 7.00 -4.76
C PRO A 136 19.36 6.37 -5.24
N THR A 137 20.36 7.19 -5.53
CA THR A 137 21.74 6.72 -5.57
C THR A 137 22.05 6.23 -4.16
N VAL A 138 22.27 4.96 -4.01
CA VAL A 138 22.81 4.38 -2.76
C VAL A 138 24.30 4.64 -2.84
N ASP A 139 24.79 5.61 -2.08
CA ASP A 139 26.22 5.80 -1.78
C ASP A 139 26.66 4.77 -0.74
#